data_20991b106a5f1fa45c6a3af094008146
#
_entry.id   20991b106a5f1fa45c6a3af094008146
#
_cell.length_a   1.000
_cell.length_b   1.000
_cell.length_c   1.000
_cell.angle_alpha   90.00
_cell.angle_beta   90.00
_cell.angle_gamma   90.00
#
_symmetry.space_group_name_H-M   'P 1'
#
loop_
_entity.id
_entity.type
_entity.pdbx_description
1 polymer ?
#
loop_
_entity_poly.entity_id
_entity_poly.type
_entity_poly.pdbx_seq_one_letter_code
_entity_poly.pdbx_strand_id
1 'polypeptide(L)'
;IGGFAGCPSRELMLRWLAFAVFTPLMRNHCAKDSPPRECYRFRGRRDFESILSLRYRLLPYLYSEYMKAALRYQPMIRPLGFDFPGDSRARQCDDQLLVGDSVIIAPILKKGTVTRRVYLPEDMLQVTYGHGAFSEAPVKRGFQVIRAELGQVVFFIREGKAVPVGTACGSTDELDASSLRLLGGGCYELYWDDGETKDVGEKYLRLLRQENCPG
;
A
#
# COMPACT_ATOMS: atom_id res chain seq x y z
N ILE A 1 -11.78 -1.44 10.27
CA ILE A 1 -11.87 -2.36 9.13
C ILE A 1 -13.16 -3.15 9.26
N GLY A 2 -13.89 -3.35 8.14
CA GLY A 2 -15.14 -4.12 8.11
C GLY A 2 -16.38 -3.38 8.61
N GLY A 3 -16.29 -2.10 8.92
CA GLY A 3 -17.34 -1.26 9.49
C GLY A 3 -17.35 -1.23 11.02
N PHE A 4 -18.03 -0.26 11.61
CA PHE A 4 -18.11 -0.12 13.06
C PHE A 4 -19.23 -1.00 13.66
N ALA A 5 -20.38 -1.08 12.99
CA ALA A 5 -21.54 -1.85 13.40
C ALA A 5 -21.86 -2.99 12.41
N GLY A 6 -22.76 -3.90 12.80
CA GLY A 6 -23.23 -4.99 11.96
C GLY A 6 -22.25 -6.17 11.87
N CYS A 7 -22.53 -7.08 10.93
CA CYS A 7 -21.74 -8.31 10.72
C CYS A 7 -21.12 -8.29 9.31
N PRO A 8 -19.84 -7.98 9.18
CA PRO A 8 -19.19 -7.94 7.86
C PRO A 8 -19.05 -9.34 7.27
N SER A 9 -19.24 -9.45 5.94
CA SER A 9 -18.91 -10.68 5.24
C SER A 9 -17.38 -10.88 5.14
N ARG A 10 -16.97 -12.13 4.92
CA ARG A 10 -15.55 -12.44 4.64
C ARG A 10 -14.99 -11.60 3.50
N GLU A 11 -15.74 -11.45 2.41
CA GLU A 11 -15.32 -10.66 1.25
C GLU A 11 -15.11 -9.20 1.63
N LEU A 12 -16.04 -8.59 2.37
CA LEU A 12 -15.92 -7.21 2.83
C LEU A 12 -14.65 -7.02 3.67
N MET A 13 -14.39 -7.96 4.59
CA MET A 13 -13.18 -7.91 5.42
C MET A 13 -11.91 -7.96 4.59
N LEU A 14 -11.80 -8.89 3.64
CA LEU A 14 -10.62 -9.03 2.78
C LEU A 14 -10.42 -7.82 1.86
N ARG A 15 -11.50 -7.31 1.23
CA ARG A 15 -11.42 -6.11 0.37
C ARG A 15 -11.03 -4.87 1.17
N TRP A 16 -11.57 -4.73 2.39
CA TRP A 16 -11.20 -3.61 3.25
C TRP A 16 -9.75 -3.72 3.76
N LEU A 17 -9.30 -4.93 4.14
CA LEU A 17 -7.91 -5.17 4.49
C LEU A 17 -6.96 -4.85 3.33
N ALA A 18 -7.30 -5.27 2.09
CA ALA A 18 -6.52 -4.98 0.89
C ALA A 18 -6.34 -3.46 0.62
N PHE A 19 -7.28 -2.63 1.06
CA PHE A 19 -7.13 -1.18 1.10
C PHE A 19 -6.31 -0.72 2.30
N ALA A 20 -6.66 -1.24 3.49
CA ALA A 20 -6.12 -0.76 4.76
C ALA A 20 -4.62 -1.01 4.95
N VAL A 21 -4.01 -1.96 4.22
CA VAL A 21 -2.55 -2.19 4.26
C VAL A 21 -1.74 -0.95 3.90
N PHE A 22 -2.33 0.00 3.16
CA PHE A 22 -1.68 1.25 2.77
C PHE A 22 -2.00 2.43 3.70
N THR A 23 -2.93 2.27 4.63
CA THR A 23 -3.32 3.37 5.54
C THR A 23 -2.37 3.48 6.73
N PRO A 24 -2.12 4.69 7.27
CA PRO A 24 -1.28 4.86 8.46
C PRO A 24 -1.79 4.04 9.64
N LEU A 25 -3.10 4.06 9.90
CA LEU A 25 -3.75 3.26 10.93
C LEU A 25 -4.52 2.10 10.31
N MET A 26 -4.03 0.88 10.52
CA MET A 26 -4.71 -0.35 10.14
C MET A 26 -5.28 -1.02 11.40
N ARG A 27 -6.56 -0.78 11.69
CA ARG A 27 -7.19 -1.25 12.92
C ARG A 27 -8.48 -2.01 12.64
N ASN A 28 -8.60 -3.21 13.22
CA ASN A 28 -9.85 -3.94 13.30
C ASN A 28 -10.58 -3.54 14.59
N HIS A 29 -11.73 -2.87 14.46
CA HIS A 29 -12.48 -2.31 15.58
C HIS A 29 -13.98 -2.34 15.30
N CYS A 30 -14.77 -2.58 16.32
CA CYS A 30 -16.24 -2.63 16.21
C CYS A 30 -16.92 -2.09 17.48
N ALA A 31 -18.22 -1.79 17.35
CA ALA A 31 -19.06 -1.44 18.47
C ALA A 31 -19.16 -2.60 19.46
N LYS A 32 -19.40 -2.29 20.75
CA LYS A 32 -19.51 -3.26 21.84
C LYS A 32 -20.52 -4.35 21.56
N ASP A 33 -21.63 -4.00 20.93
CA ASP A 33 -22.75 -4.92 20.66
C ASP A 33 -22.65 -5.57 19.26
N SER A 34 -21.55 -5.38 18.56
CA SER A 34 -21.32 -6.02 17.27
C SER A 34 -20.64 -7.39 17.45
N PRO A 35 -20.91 -8.36 16.56
CA PRO A 35 -20.20 -9.63 16.58
C PRO A 35 -18.70 -9.44 16.44
N PRO A 36 -17.89 -10.26 17.13
CA PRO A 36 -16.44 -10.27 16.96
C PRO A 36 -16.05 -10.49 15.50
N ARG A 37 -15.02 -9.76 15.03
CA ARG A 37 -14.62 -9.75 13.60
C ARG A 37 -13.11 -9.89 13.38
N GLU A 38 -12.44 -10.52 14.31
CA GLU A 38 -11.02 -10.83 14.16
C GLU A 38 -10.79 -11.76 12.96
N CYS A 39 -9.68 -11.55 12.24
CA CYS A 39 -9.41 -12.24 10.97
C CYS A 39 -9.46 -13.78 11.09
N TYR A 40 -9.05 -14.34 12.24
CA TYR A 40 -9.05 -15.79 12.51
C TYR A 40 -10.46 -16.40 12.64
N ARG A 41 -11.51 -15.57 12.78
CA ARG A 41 -12.90 -16.05 12.86
C ARG A 41 -13.51 -16.33 11.49
N PHE A 42 -12.87 -15.88 10.41
CA PHE A 42 -13.33 -16.12 9.06
C PHE A 42 -12.66 -17.34 8.44
N ARG A 43 -13.36 -18.05 7.57
CA ARG A 43 -12.77 -19.12 6.77
C ARG A 43 -11.72 -18.54 5.79
N GLY A 44 -10.77 -19.37 5.33
CA GLY A 44 -9.75 -18.95 4.36
C GLY A 44 -8.63 -18.12 5.00
N ARG A 45 -8.09 -18.62 6.10
CA ARG A 45 -7.00 -18.02 6.87
C ARG A 45 -5.85 -17.52 5.99
N ARG A 46 -5.46 -18.29 4.96
CA ARG A 46 -4.35 -17.94 4.05
C ARG A 46 -4.52 -16.60 3.34
N ASP A 47 -5.76 -16.22 3.00
CA ASP A 47 -6.01 -14.93 2.34
C ASP A 47 -5.78 -13.75 3.29
N PHE A 48 -6.19 -13.90 4.56
CA PHE A 48 -5.94 -12.89 5.59
C PHE A 48 -4.45 -12.79 5.91
N GLU A 49 -3.76 -13.92 6.07
CA GLU A 49 -2.33 -13.96 6.31
C GLU A 49 -1.54 -13.33 5.16
N SER A 50 -1.95 -13.60 3.91
CA SER A 50 -1.36 -12.97 2.73
C SER A 50 -1.41 -11.45 2.83
N ILE A 51 -2.58 -10.87 3.07
CA ILE A 51 -2.74 -9.41 3.13
C ILE A 51 -2.00 -8.82 4.35
N LEU A 52 -2.06 -9.47 5.51
CA LEU A 52 -1.35 -9.01 6.71
C LEU A 52 0.17 -9.07 6.52
N SER A 53 0.67 -10.13 5.88
CA SER A 53 2.10 -10.22 5.51
C SER A 53 2.54 -9.06 4.61
N LEU A 54 1.69 -8.64 3.65
CA LEU A 54 1.99 -7.48 2.83
C LEU A 54 2.14 -6.21 3.68
N ARG A 55 1.27 -6.02 4.71
CA ARG A 55 1.38 -4.87 5.61
C ARG A 55 2.77 -4.78 6.25
N TYR A 56 3.27 -5.90 6.81
CA TYR A 56 4.58 -5.93 7.42
C TYR A 56 5.70 -5.66 6.40
N ARG A 57 5.60 -6.22 5.21
CA ARG A 57 6.56 -5.97 4.12
C ARG A 57 6.58 -4.50 3.68
N LEU A 58 5.45 -3.80 3.74
CA LEU A 58 5.32 -2.39 3.36
C LEU A 58 5.67 -1.42 4.49
N LEU A 59 5.91 -1.88 5.73
CA LEU A 59 6.23 -0.97 6.85
C LEU A 59 7.42 -0.03 6.56
N PRO A 60 8.52 -0.46 5.93
CA PRO A 60 9.62 0.44 5.59
C PRO A 60 9.17 1.59 4.68
N TYR A 61 8.31 1.31 3.69
CA TYR A 61 7.71 2.32 2.83
C TYR A 61 6.76 3.24 3.61
N LEU A 62 5.79 2.66 4.31
CA LEU A 62 4.74 3.41 4.99
C LEU A 62 5.30 4.30 6.11
N TYR A 63 6.27 3.81 6.87
CA TYR A 63 6.93 4.58 7.90
C TYR A 63 7.74 5.74 7.29
N SER A 64 8.49 5.48 6.23
CA SER A 64 9.21 6.53 5.51
C SER A 64 8.29 7.61 4.97
N GLU A 65 7.16 7.25 4.34
CA GLU A 65 6.21 8.22 3.81
C GLU A 65 5.52 9.01 4.94
N TYR A 66 5.24 8.36 6.07
CA TYR A 66 4.71 9.03 7.26
C TYR A 66 5.70 10.04 7.82
N MET A 67 6.98 9.66 7.97
CA MET A 67 8.02 10.55 8.50
C MET A 67 8.34 11.70 7.54
N LYS A 68 8.40 11.45 6.23
CA LYS A 68 8.54 12.51 5.24
C LYS A 68 7.36 13.49 5.27
N ALA A 69 6.14 12.98 5.42
CA ALA A 69 4.96 13.81 5.58
C ALA A 69 5.05 14.72 6.82
N ALA A 70 5.51 14.20 7.95
CA ALA A 70 5.69 14.95 9.17
C ALA A 70 6.83 15.98 9.06
N LEU A 71 7.96 15.62 8.47
CA LEU A 71 9.13 16.50 8.35
C LEU A 71 8.94 17.60 7.29
N ARG A 72 8.22 17.29 6.19
CA ARG A 72 8.07 18.17 5.03
C ARG A 72 6.68 18.79 4.91
N TYR A 73 5.80 18.52 5.87
CA TYR A 73 4.42 19.05 5.91
C TYR A 73 3.62 18.70 4.65
N GLN A 74 3.80 17.49 4.13
CA GLN A 74 3.11 16.99 2.93
C GLN A 74 2.12 15.88 3.29
N PRO A 75 0.94 15.82 2.67
CA PRO A 75 0.00 14.73 2.95
C PRO A 75 0.55 13.39 2.47
N MET A 76 0.57 12.40 3.35
CA MET A 76 0.97 11.03 2.98
C MET A 76 -0.01 10.39 2.00
N ILE A 77 -1.30 10.63 2.17
CA ILE A 77 -2.35 10.11 1.30
C ILE A 77 -3.03 11.27 0.58
N ARG A 78 -3.12 11.19 -0.76
CA ARG A 78 -3.62 12.27 -1.60
C ARG A 78 -4.55 11.75 -2.70
N PRO A 79 -5.57 12.52 -3.12
CA PRO A 79 -6.29 12.23 -4.36
C PRO A 79 -5.36 12.43 -5.57
N LEU A 80 -5.64 11.72 -6.68
CA LEU A 80 -4.78 11.78 -7.89
C LEU A 80 -4.63 13.21 -8.43
N GLY A 81 -5.69 14.01 -8.39
CA GLY A 81 -5.68 15.39 -8.86
C GLY A 81 -4.70 16.32 -8.14
N PHE A 82 -4.17 15.91 -6.97
CA PHE A 82 -3.18 16.68 -6.22
C PHE A 82 -1.82 16.69 -6.95
N ASP A 83 -1.35 15.52 -7.39
CA ASP A 83 -0.08 15.38 -8.11
C ASP A 83 -0.24 15.58 -9.62
N PHE A 84 -1.46 15.42 -10.16
CA PHE A 84 -1.77 15.55 -11.58
C PHE A 84 -2.84 16.65 -11.83
N PRO A 85 -2.59 17.93 -11.44
CA PRO A 85 -3.58 18.99 -11.51
C PRO A 85 -3.98 19.37 -12.96
N GLY A 86 -3.11 19.12 -13.94
CA GLY A 86 -3.39 19.32 -15.36
C GLY A 86 -4.27 18.25 -15.99
N ASP A 87 -4.43 17.10 -15.33
CA ASP A 87 -5.22 15.99 -15.85
C ASP A 87 -6.65 16.01 -15.32
N SER A 88 -7.62 16.28 -16.21
CA SER A 88 -9.03 16.39 -15.85
C SER A 88 -9.61 15.07 -15.30
N ARG A 89 -9.10 13.91 -15.74
CA ARG A 89 -9.54 12.60 -15.26
C ARG A 89 -8.99 12.31 -13.86
N ALA A 90 -7.73 12.64 -13.62
CA ALA A 90 -7.12 12.52 -12.30
C ALA A 90 -7.85 13.40 -11.27
N ARG A 91 -8.25 14.63 -11.65
CA ARG A 91 -9.02 15.53 -10.77
C ARG A 91 -10.42 15.01 -10.41
N GLN A 92 -11.02 14.23 -11.29
CA GLN A 92 -12.36 13.65 -11.09
C GLN A 92 -12.33 12.24 -10.48
N CYS A 93 -11.15 11.68 -10.26
CA CYS A 93 -10.98 10.36 -9.71
C CYS A 93 -11.17 10.40 -8.18
N ASP A 94 -12.25 9.83 -7.68
CA ASP A 94 -12.64 9.80 -6.27
C ASP A 94 -12.47 8.42 -5.60
N ASP A 95 -12.01 7.43 -6.35
CA ASP A 95 -11.95 6.04 -5.92
C ASP A 95 -10.54 5.42 -6.02
N GLN A 96 -9.52 6.24 -6.27
CA GLN A 96 -8.10 5.90 -6.28
C GLN A 96 -7.32 6.95 -5.48
N LEU A 97 -6.22 6.55 -4.85
CA LEU A 97 -5.40 7.41 -4.00
C LEU A 97 -3.93 7.23 -4.29
N LEU A 98 -3.17 8.31 -4.15
CA LEU A 98 -1.73 8.28 -3.98
C LEU A 98 -1.41 7.95 -2.50
N VAL A 99 -0.41 7.12 -2.30
CA VAL A 99 0.20 6.85 -0.99
C VAL A 99 1.68 7.17 -1.11
N GLY A 100 2.10 8.27 -0.51
CA GLY A 100 3.42 8.83 -0.74
C GLY A 100 3.63 9.21 -2.21
N ASP A 101 4.89 9.32 -2.62
CA ASP A 101 5.26 9.78 -3.96
C ASP A 101 5.35 8.65 -5.00
N SER A 102 5.34 7.40 -4.55
CA SER A 102 5.63 6.27 -5.42
C SER A 102 4.42 5.43 -5.79
N VAL A 103 3.35 5.41 -4.98
CA VAL A 103 2.30 4.40 -5.10
C VAL A 103 0.95 5.01 -5.43
N ILE A 104 0.23 4.43 -6.40
CA ILE A 104 -1.22 4.59 -6.59
C ILE A 104 -1.92 3.30 -6.17
N ILE A 105 -2.98 3.44 -5.38
CA ILE A 105 -3.87 2.35 -4.97
C ILE A 105 -5.25 2.51 -5.59
N ALA A 106 -5.82 1.37 -6.00
CA ALA A 106 -7.13 1.28 -6.61
C ALA A 106 -7.87 0.02 -6.13
N PRO A 107 -8.43 0.04 -4.90
CA PRO A 107 -9.04 -1.15 -4.30
C PRO A 107 -10.31 -1.58 -5.04
N ILE A 108 -10.61 -2.89 -5.08
CA ILE A 108 -11.87 -3.39 -5.60
C ILE A 108 -12.97 -3.09 -4.57
N LEU A 109 -13.97 -2.30 -4.98
CA LEU A 109 -15.01 -1.77 -4.10
C LEU A 109 -16.37 -2.49 -4.24
N LYS A 110 -16.60 -3.23 -5.33
CA LYS A 110 -17.87 -3.91 -5.57
C LYS A 110 -17.84 -5.35 -5.06
N LYS A 111 -18.88 -5.71 -4.30
CA LYS A 111 -19.11 -7.08 -3.85
C LYS A 111 -19.26 -8.02 -5.05
N GLY A 112 -18.68 -9.22 -4.93
CA GLY A 112 -18.80 -10.28 -5.95
C GLY A 112 -17.99 -10.05 -7.21
N THR A 113 -17.10 -9.03 -7.26
CA THR A 113 -16.24 -8.77 -8.42
C THR A 113 -14.78 -9.00 -8.08
N VAL A 114 -14.03 -9.47 -9.06
CA VAL A 114 -12.56 -9.60 -8.99
C VAL A 114 -11.85 -8.65 -9.97
N THR A 115 -12.62 -7.87 -10.72
CA THR A 115 -12.08 -6.93 -11.70
C THR A 115 -12.58 -5.52 -11.43
N ARG A 116 -11.76 -4.54 -11.82
CA ARG A 116 -12.10 -3.13 -11.74
C ARG A 116 -11.44 -2.36 -12.87
N ARG A 117 -12.17 -1.37 -13.43
CA ARG A 117 -11.59 -0.36 -14.30
C ARG A 117 -10.93 0.72 -13.43
N VAL A 118 -9.68 1.06 -13.73
CA VAL A 118 -8.86 2.06 -13.06
C VAL A 118 -8.34 3.08 -14.07
N TYR A 119 -8.01 4.27 -13.61
CA TYR A 119 -7.36 5.31 -14.41
C TYR A 119 -5.92 5.52 -13.96
N LEU A 120 -4.96 5.46 -14.88
CA LEU A 120 -3.55 5.72 -14.63
C LEU A 120 -3.15 7.01 -15.37
N PRO A 121 -2.68 8.04 -14.66
CA PRO A 121 -2.31 9.31 -15.27
C PRO A 121 -1.01 9.27 -16.05
N GLU A 122 -0.16 8.29 -15.79
CA GLU A 122 1.13 8.05 -16.46
C GLU A 122 1.36 6.55 -16.68
N ASP A 123 2.40 6.17 -17.43
CA ASP A 123 2.86 4.79 -17.51
C ASP A 123 3.35 4.35 -16.13
N MET A 124 3.06 3.13 -15.73
CA MET A 124 3.33 2.63 -14.39
C MET A 124 3.77 1.17 -14.39
N LEU A 125 4.23 0.71 -13.25
CA LEU A 125 4.43 -0.69 -12.96
C LEU A 125 3.26 -1.20 -12.10
N GLN A 126 2.45 -2.10 -12.63
CA GLN A 126 1.46 -2.81 -11.82
C GLN A 126 2.16 -3.85 -10.97
N VAL A 127 1.92 -3.79 -9.67
CA VAL A 127 2.37 -4.80 -8.72
C VAL A 127 1.17 -5.57 -8.21
N THR A 128 1.26 -6.89 -8.28
CA THR A 128 0.28 -7.79 -7.66
C THR A 128 0.98 -8.59 -6.57
N TYR A 129 0.44 -8.53 -5.37
CA TYR A 129 0.91 -9.36 -4.26
C TYR A 129 -0.16 -10.38 -3.89
N GLY A 130 0.26 -11.62 -3.70
CA GLY A 130 -0.61 -12.69 -3.21
C GLY A 130 0.19 -13.88 -2.71
N HIS A 131 -0.23 -14.43 -1.58
CA HIS A 131 0.35 -15.65 -0.98
C HIS A 131 1.89 -15.61 -0.83
N GLY A 132 2.43 -14.45 -0.46
CA GLY A 132 3.86 -14.28 -0.19
C GLY A 132 4.72 -13.83 -1.37
N ALA A 133 4.16 -13.76 -2.58
CA ALA A 133 4.89 -13.41 -3.79
C ALA A 133 4.43 -12.07 -4.40
N PHE A 134 5.38 -11.33 -4.95
CA PHE A 134 5.14 -10.17 -5.80
C PHE A 134 5.30 -10.57 -7.27
N SER A 135 4.41 -10.06 -8.12
CA SER A 135 4.59 -10.03 -9.56
C SER A 135 4.48 -8.60 -10.05
N GLU A 136 5.31 -8.25 -11.03
CA GLU A 136 5.46 -6.89 -11.57
C GLU A 136 5.24 -6.94 -13.08
N ALA A 137 4.43 -6.02 -13.62
CA ALA A 137 4.18 -5.90 -15.05
C ALA A 137 4.03 -4.43 -15.46
N PRO A 138 4.68 -3.98 -16.54
CA PRO A 138 4.49 -2.63 -17.06
C PRO A 138 3.04 -2.45 -17.54
N VAL A 139 2.47 -1.28 -17.27
CA VAL A 139 1.11 -0.91 -17.66
C VAL A 139 1.08 0.51 -18.20
N LYS A 140 0.36 0.72 -19.30
CA LYS A 140 0.25 2.02 -19.96
C LYS A 140 -0.71 2.95 -19.25
N ARG A 141 -0.47 4.26 -19.38
CA ARG A 141 -1.39 5.30 -18.93
C ARG A 141 -2.78 5.13 -19.55
N GLY A 142 -3.77 5.75 -18.93
CA GLY A 142 -5.17 5.71 -19.37
C GLY A 142 -5.99 4.70 -18.59
N PHE A 143 -7.13 4.30 -19.15
CA PHE A 143 -8.01 3.34 -18.50
C PHE A 143 -7.50 1.91 -18.68
N GLN A 144 -7.36 1.22 -17.56
CA GLN A 144 -6.94 -0.18 -17.48
C GLN A 144 -8.00 -1.01 -16.76
N VAL A 145 -8.00 -2.31 -17.00
CA VAL A 145 -8.81 -3.27 -16.24
C VAL A 145 -7.85 -4.12 -15.43
N ILE A 146 -7.95 -4.01 -14.12
CA ILE A 146 -7.18 -4.84 -13.19
C ILE A 146 -8.00 -6.04 -12.72
N ARG A 147 -7.31 -7.08 -12.30
CA ARG A 147 -7.88 -8.25 -11.64
C ARG A 147 -7.16 -8.50 -10.32
N ALA A 148 -7.93 -8.69 -9.24
CA ALA A 148 -7.42 -9.10 -7.94
C ALA A 148 -8.40 -10.07 -7.28
N GLU A 149 -7.98 -11.30 -7.07
CA GLU A 149 -8.73 -12.29 -6.29
C GLU A 149 -8.80 -11.89 -4.81
N LEU A 150 -9.62 -12.57 -4.05
CA LEU A 150 -9.60 -12.43 -2.60
C LEU A 150 -8.25 -12.92 -2.06
N GLY A 151 -7.65 -12.15 -1.15
CA GLY A 151 -6.29 -12.43 -0.65
C GLY A 151 -5.16 -11.88 -1.53
N GLN A 152 -5.48 -11.25 -2.67
CA GLN A 152 -4.53 -10.50 -3.48
C GLN A 152 -4.70 -8.98 -3.31
N VAL A 153 -3.61 -8.26 -3.45
CA VAL A 153 -3.55 -6.79 -3.45
C VAL A 153 -2.86 -6.32 -4.70
N VAL A 154 -3.49 -5.40 -5.43
CA VAL A 154 -2.93 -4.75 -6.62
C VAL A 154 -2.71 -3.28 -6.32
N PHE A 155 -1.53 -2.78 -6.68
CA PHE A 155 -1.16 -1.37 -6.61
C PHE A 155 -0.22 -1.03 -7.76
N PHE A 156 0.06 0.25 -7.94
CA PHE A 156 0.88 0.72 -9.05
C PHE A 156 2.04 1.55 -8.53
N ILE A 157 3.22 1.32 -9.07
CA ILE A 157 4.41 2.13 -8.81
C ILE A 157 4.61 3.08 -9.98
N ARG A 158 4.80 4.35 -9.69
CA ARG A 158 5.04 5.42 -10.67
C ARG A 158 6.36 5.21 -11.39
N GLU A 159 6.43 5.68 -12.64
CA GLU A 159 7.65 5.62 -13.43
C GLU A 159 8.83 6.32 -12.72
N GLY A 160 10.00 5.71 -12.74
CA GLY A 160 11.19 6.24 -12.07
C GLY A 160 11.16 6.19 -10.54
N LYS A 161 10.10 5.62 -9.94
CA LYS A 161 9.97 5.46 -8.48
C LYS A 161 10.20 4.01 -8.06
N ALA A 162 10.45 3.85 -6.77
CA ALA A 162 10.59 2.53 -6.15
C ALA A 162 9.86 2.46 -4.81
N VAL A 163 9.62 1.23 -4.36
CA VAL A 163 9.00 0.93 -3.07
C VAL A 163 9.86 -0.08 -2.32
N PRO A 164 10.46 0.30 -1.19
CA PRO A 164 11.18 -0.66 -0.34
C PRO A 164 10.20 -1.60 0.34
N VAL A 165 10.49 -2.88 0.24
CA VAL A 165 9.72 -3.95 0.90
C VAL A 165 10.65 -4.83 1.73
N GLY A 166 10.25 -5.10 2.96
CA GLY A 166 10.94 -6.02 3.85
C GLY A 166 10.60 -7.48 3.58
N THR A 167 11.24 -8.36 4.33
CA THR A 167 10.83 -9.76 4.46
C THR A 167 9.52 -9.87 5.25
N ALA A 168 8.81 -10.99 5.10
CA ALA A 168 7.67 -11.26 5.97
C ALA A 168 8.18 -11.52 7.39
N CYS A 169 7.62 -10.82 8.36
CA CYS A 169 7.99 -10.93 9.77
C CYS A 169 6.75 -10.94 10.66
N GLY A 170 6.91 -11.38 11.89
CA GLY A 170 5.84 -11.42 12.90
C GLY A 170 5.84 -10.21 13.84
N SER A 171 6.96 -9.49 13.92
CA SER A 171 7.16 -8.30 14.74
C SER A 171 7.97 -7.26 13.99
N THR A 172 7.83 -5.99 14.37
CA THR A 172 8.67 -4.89 13.86
C THR A 172 10.14 -5.04 14.24
N ASP A 173 10.44 -5.74 15.34
CA ASP A 173 11.82 -5.99 15.80
C ASP A 173 12.61 -6.89 14.83
N GLU A 174 11.90 -7.63 13.98
CA GLU A 174 12.51 -8.49 12.95
C GLU A 174 12.79 -7.73 11.64
N LEU A 175 12.40 -6.46 11.55
CA LEU A 175 12.67 -5.64 10.35
C LEU A 175 14.14 -5.28 10.28
N ASP A 176 14.75 -5.58 9.14
CA ASP A 176 16.15 -5.27 8.86
C ASP A 176 16.29 -4.45 7.57
N ALA A 177 16.88 -3.28 7.73
CA ALA A 177 17.13 -2.38 6.62
C ALA A 177 18.11 -2.93 5.56
N SER A 178 18.98 -3.85 5.94
CA SER A 178 19.93 -4.48 5.03
C SER A 178 19.29 -5.52 4.11
N SER A 179 18.12 -6.04 4.50
CA SER A 179 17.38 -7.08 3.77
C SER A 179 16.27 -6.52 2.86
N LEU A 180 16.17 -5.18 2.72
CA LEU A 180 15.14 -4.55 1.90
C LEU A 180 15.35 -4.85 0.42
N ARG A 181 14.26 -5.22 -0.26
CA ARG A 181 14.17 -5.26 -1.71
C ARG A 181 13.44 -4.02 -2.23
N LEU A 182 13.89 -3.45 -3.32
CA LEU A 182 13.14 -2.42 -4.04
C LEU A 182 12.26 -3.06 -5.12
N LEU A 183 10.97 -2.73 -5.11
CA LEU A 183 10.05 -2.95 -6.22
C LEU A 183 10.08 -1.70 -7.11
N GLY A 184 9.91 -1.88 -8.42
CA GLY A 184 10.03 -0.79 -9.39
C GLY A 184 11.47 -0.54 -9.83
N GLY A 185 11.68 0.39 -10.76
CA GLY A 185 12.98 0.62 -11.43
C GLY A 185 13.71 1.90 -11.01
N GLY A 186 13.28 2.55 -9.93
CA GLY A 186 13.78 3.87 -9.55
C GLY A 186 14.59 3.91 -8.26
N CYS A 187 14.71 5.12 -7.75
CA CYS A 187 15.29 5.39 -6.44
C CYS A 187 14.22 5.59 -5.38
N TYR A 188 14.59 5.41 -4.13
CA TYR A 188 13.71 5.68 -3.00
C TYR A 188 14.47 6.29 -1.83
N GLU A 189 13.92 7.34 -1.24
CA GLU A 189 14.43 7.98 -0.05
C GLU A 189 13.79 7.32 1.19
N LEU A 190 14.54 6.42 1.82
CA LEU A 190 14.13 5.65 2.98
C LEU A 190 14.40 6.45 4.25
N TYR A 191 13.40 6.59 5.11
CA TYR A 191 13.57 6.99 6.50
C TYR A 191 13.76 5.75 7.37
N TRP A 192 14.84 5.74 8.16
CA TRP A 192 15.11 4.61 9.04
C TRP A 192 15.81 5.08 10.31
N ASP A 193 15.15 4.93 11.44
CA ASP A 193 15.63 5.16 12.79
C ASP A 193 15.48 3.89 13.65
N ASP A 194 15.63 4.03 14.97
CA ASP A 194 15.45 2.93 15.93
C ASP A 194 13.98 2.70 16.34
N GLY A 195 13.05 3.55 15.91
CA GLY A 195 11.63 3.49 16.25
C GLY A 195 11.28 3.91 17.69
N GLU A 196 12.26 4.27 18.50
CA GLU A 196 12.08 4.58 19.94
C GLU A 196 12.54 6.01 20.31
N THR A 197 13.60 6.49 19.68
CA THR A 197 14.20 7.78 19.94
C THR A 197 13.25 8.92 19.54
N LYS A 198 13.11 9.91 20.42
CA LYS A 198 12.32 11.12 20.13
C LYS A 198 13.04 12.12 19.22
N ASP A 199 14.31 11.90 18.95
CA ASP A 199 15.10 12.71 18.03
C ASP A 199 14.77 12.33 16.60
N VAL A 200 13.90 13.09 15.95
CA VAL A 200 13.48 12.91 14.57
C VAL A 200 14.14 13.93 13.66
N GLY A 201 14.40 13.60 12.41
CA GLY A 201 14.95 14.54 11.45
C GLY A 201 15.44 13.92 10.15
N GLU A 202 15.79 14.76 9.19
CA GLU A 202 16.25 14.33 7.85
C GLU A 202 17.56 13.53 7.88
N LYS A 203 18.32 13.57 8.97
CA LYS A 203 19.55 12.76 9.16
C LYS A 203 19.31 11.25 9.08
N TYR A 204 18.07 10.79 9.27
CA TYR A 204 17.68 9.40 9.14
C TYR A 204 17.22 9.03 7.72
N LEU A 205 17.19 10.01 6.81
CA LEU A 205 16.88 9.77 5.40
C LEU A 205 18.14 9.28 4.67
N ARG A 206 17.97 8.21 3.88
CA ARG A 206 19.01 7.67 3.02
C ARG A 206 18.46 7.28 1.67
N LEU A 207 19.20 7.55 0.61
CA LEU A 207 18.79 7.19 -0.73
C LEU A 207 19.14 5.73 -1.03
N LEU A 208 18.10 4.93 -1.30
CA LEU A 208 18.23 3.59 -1.86
C LEU A 208 18.16 3.68 -3.38
N ARG A 209 19.05 2.97 -4.08
CA ARG A 209 19.07 2.87 -5.54
C ARG A 209 19.10 1.42 -5.98
N GLN A 210 18.42 1.11 -7.05
CA GLN A 210 18.73 -0.12 -7.80
C GLN A 210 20.01 0.08 -8.62
N GLU A 211 20.72 -1.00 -8.89
CA GLU A 211 22.00 -0.97 -9.63
C GLU A 211 21.91 -0.30 -11.01
N ASN A 212 20.71 -0.27 -11.61
CA ASN A 212 20.46 0.32 -12.94
C ASN A 212 19.71 1.66 -12.90
N CYS A 213 19.63 2.35 -11.75
CA CYS A 213 18.98 3.65 -11.66
C CYS A 213 19.90 4.73 -12.23
N PRO A 214 19.51 5.50 -13.28
CA PRO A 214 20.29 6.63 -13.76
C PRO A 214 20.45 7.67 -12.65
N GLY A 215 21.67 8.22 -12.58
CA GLY A 215 22.08 9.20 -11.56
C GLY A 215 21.40 10.57 -11.69
#